data_62e8be34480db09ff36df2a6e20b26ee
#
_entry.id   62e8be34480db09ff36df2a6e20b26ee
#
_cell.length_a   1.000
_cell.length_b   1.000
_cell.length_c   1.000
_cell.angle_alpha   90.00
_cell.angle_beta   90.00
_cell.angle_gamma   90.00
#
_symmetry.space_group_name_H-M   'P 1'
#
loop_
_entity.id
_entity.type
_entity.pdbx_description
1 polymer ?
#
loop_
_entity_poly.entity_id
_entity_poly.type
_entity_poly.pdbx_seq_one_letter_code
_entity_poly.pdbx_strand_id
1 'polypeptide(L)'
;MVAELFAQLGVRRGDFTLDLELEIGAGEVVALLGPNGAGKSTALRALAGLLQISSGRITVGGQVVADAASTIHRAPHERPIGVVFQDYLLFPHLTVLDNVAFGPLVRGMDKQEARRQAALLLERVGIADLGKSKPQAISGGQAQRVALARALATNPRLLLLDEPLAALDAKTHLLVRAEVRRHLADFSGATLLVTHDPIDASVLADRLIVIEDGRVVQQGTPLQVARRPRTDYVARLVGLNLLTGSGGGHRVLLPSGGAVELAEPVSGDVYVAFRPAAVSLFVHRPDGSPRNVWAGRIAALEPHGEGVRVEIGEVPDCSSSILAEITPSAVADLDLRAGSEVWAAVKASDIEVYAA
;
A
#
# COMPACT_ATOMS: atom_id res chain seq x y z
N MET A 1 13.54 -8.54 19.80
CA MET A 1 13.17 -7.12 20.02
C MET A 1 11.76 -7.13 20.60
N VAL A 2 11.46 -6.27 21.56
CA VAL A 2 10.07 -6.16 22.09
C VAL A 2 9.29 -5.35 21.07
N ALA A 3 8.14 -5.87 20.63
CA ALA A 3 7.25 -5.16 19.70
C ALA A 3 6.71 -3.88 20.36
N GLU A 4 6.75 -2.76 19.64
CA GLU A 4 6.16 -1.50 20.08
C GLU A 4 4.66 -1.47 19.80
N LEU A 5 4.21 -2.09 18.72
CA LEU A 5 2.82 -2.43 18.45
C LEU A 5 2.67 -3.95 18.37
N PHE A 6 1.74 -4.50 19.16
CA PHE A 6 1.18 -5.82 18.97
C PHE A 6 -0.34 -5.71 18.91
N ALA A 7 -0.95 -6.16 17.83
CA ALA A 7 -2.38 -6.07 17.61
C ALA A 7 -2.93 -7.35 16.98
N GLN A 8 -3.77 -8.06 17.71
CA GLN A 8 -4.70 -9.04 17.18
C GLN A 8 -6.07 -8.37 17.17
N LEU A 9 -6.57 -8.02 16.00
CA LEU A 9 -7.79 -7.24 15.91
C LEU A 9 -8.79 -7.87 14.96
N GLY A 10 -9.92 -8.24 15.53
CA GLY A 10 -11.11 -8.61 14.78
C GLY A 10 -12.12 -7.48 14.83
N VAL A 11 -12.63 -7.07 13.67
CA VAL A 11 -13.68 -6.07 13.55
C VAL A 11 -14.75 -6.58 12.60
N ARG A 12 -16.02 -6.56 13.03
CA ARG A 12 -17.16 -6.94 12.19
C ARG A 12 -18.01 -5.71 11.87
N ARG A 13 -18.33 -5.52 10.59
CA ARG A 13 -19.19 -4.45 10.10
C ARG A 13 -20.12 -4.99 8.99
N GLY A 14 -21.35 -5.31 9.36
CA GLY A 14 -22.25 -6.02 8.46
C GLY A 14 -21.64 -7.36 8.06
N ASP A 15 -21.55 -7.62 6.76
CA ASP A 15 -20.97 -8.86 6.20
C ASP A 15 -19.43 -8.82 6.13
N PHE A 16 -18.81 -7.65 6.31
CA PHE A 16 -17.36 -7.50 6.29
C PHE A 16 -16.73 -7.87 7.64
N THR A 17 -15.71 -8.71 7.60
CA THR A 17 -14.91 -9.08 8.77
C THR A 17 -13.43 -8.78 8.49
N LEU A 18 -12.83 -7.98 9.37
CA LEU A 18 -11.39 -7.76 9.42
C LEU A 18 -10.81 -8.69 10.50
N ASP A 19 -9.80 -9.47 10.13
CA ASP A 19 -9.05 -10.34 11.04
C ASP A 19 -7.56 -10.20 10.75
N LEU A 20 -6.87 -9.40 11.57
CA LEU A 20 -5.47 -9.04 11.36
C LEU A 20 -4.64 -9.30 12.60
N GLU A 21 -3.43 -9.82 12.37
CA GLU A 21 -2.34 -9.81 13.32
C GLU A 21 -1.24 -8.89 12.82
N LEU A 22 -0.88 -7.89 13.63
CA LEU A 22 0.14 -6.90 13.32
C LEU A 22 1.15 -6.85 14.47
N GLU A 23 2.41 -6.96 14.12
CA GLU A 23 3.53 -6.75 15.04
C GLU A 23 4.51 -5.77 14.38
N ILE A 24 4.83 -4.67 15.07
CA ILE A 24 5.75 -3.64 14.56
C ILE A 24 6.75 -3.31 15.67
N GLY A 25 8.03 -3.39 15.33
CA GLY A 25 9.13 -3.07 16.22
C GLY A 25 9.33 -1.57 16.43
N ALA A 26 10.10 -1.22 17.45
CA ALA A 26 10.54 0.16 17.65
C ALA A 26 11.45 0.62 16.49
N GLY A 27 11.19 1.80 15.95
CA GLY A 27 11.87 2.35 14.77
C GLY A 27 11.51 1.69 13.45
N GLU A 28 10.65 0.66 13.43
CA GLU A 28 10.21 -0.01 12.21
C GLU A 28 9.07 0.76 11.54
N VAL A 29 9.16 0.92 10.22
CA VAL A 29 8.09 1.45 9.37
C VAL A 29 7.46 0.31 8.59
N VAL A 30 6.19 0.04 8.84
CA VAL A 30 5.42 -0.99 8.13
C VAL A 30 4.36 -0.32 7.26
N ALA A 31 4.30 -0.67 5.97
CA ALA A 31 3.23 -0.22 5.09
C ALA A 31 2.13 -1.27 4.98
N LEU A 32 0.89 -0.85 5.15
CA LEU A 32 -0.31 -1.65 4.96
C LEU A 32 -0.92 -1.33 3.60
N LEU A 33 -0.87 -2.29 2.70
CA LEU A 33 -1.38 -2.23 1.33
C LEU A 33 -2.62 -3.10 1.17
N GLY A 34 -3.37 -2.90 0.11
CA GLY A 34 -4.52 -3.72 -0.26
C GLY A 34 -5.49 -2.96 -1.15
N PRO A 35 -6.39 -3.64 -1.85
CA PRO A 35 -7.42 -3.01 -2.69
C PRO A 35 -8.38 -2.14 -1.87
N ASN A 36 -9.23 -1.38 -2.57
CA ASN A 36 -10.31 -0.66 -1.93
C ASN A 36 -11.27 -1.64 -1.26
N GLY A 37 -11.70 -1.33 -0.03
CA GLY A 37 -12.56 -2.23 0.74
C GLY A 37 -11.83 -3.33 1.53
N ALA A 38 -10.53 -3.56 1.34
CA ALA A 38 -9.77 -4.59 2.05
C ALA A 38 -9.69 -4.42 3.59
N GLY A 39 -10.04 -3.21 4.12
CA GLY A 39 -10.08 -2.99 5.57
C GLY A 39 -8.96 -2.11 6.13
N LYS A 40 -8.10 -1.51 5.29
CA LYS A 40 -6.98 -0.64 5.72
C LYS A 40 -7.40 0.47 6.68
N SER A 41 -8.39 1.29 6.29
CA SER A 41 -8.90 2.37 7.14
C SER A 41 -9.65 1.85 8.37
N THR A 42 -10.23 0.64 8.31
CA THR A 42 -10.85 -0.03 9.46
C THR A 42 -9.80 -0.40 10.50
N ALA A 43 -8.67 -1.00 10.05
CA ALA A 43 -7.54 -1.32 10.92
C ALA A 43 -6.97 -0.06 11.58
N LEU A 44 -6.71 0.99 10.78
CA LEU A 44 -6.18 2.26 11.29
C LEU A 44 -7.11 2.88 12.34
N ARG A 45 -8.43 2.94 12.06
CA ARG A 45 -9.42 3.49 13.02
C ARG A 45 -9.51 2.66 14.30
N ALA A 46 -9.41 1.34 14.22
CA ALA A 46 -9.40 0.46 15.38
C ALA A 46 -8.14 0.71 16.25
N LEU A 47 -6.97 0.81 15.64
CA LEU A 47 -5.72 1.16 16.31
C LEU A 47 -5.80 2.54 16.96
N ALA A 48 -6.32 3.53 16.27
CA ALA A 48 -6.50 4.90 16.77
C ALA A 48 -7.55 5.02 17.90
N GLY A 49 -8.36 3.98 18.15
CA GLY A 49 -9.44 4.01 19.14
C GLY A 49 -10.73 4.67 18.69
N LEU A 50 -10.84 4.94 17.40
CA LEU A 50 -12.04 5.49 16.75
C LEU A 50 -13.08 4.41 16.41
N LEU A 51 -12.68 3.15 16.52
CA LEU A 51 -13.53 1.99 16.27
C LEU A 51 -13.22 0.92 17.31
N GLN A 52 -14.25 0.35 17.94
CA GLN A 52 -14.11 -0.74 18.87
C GLN A 52 -13.85 -2.05 18.14
N ILE A 53 -12.91 -2.86 18.65
CA ILE A 53 -12.66 -4.21 18.17
C ILE A 53 -13.74 -5.17 18.69
N SER A 54 -14.11 -6.16 17.86
CA SER A 54 -15.08 -7.21 18.22
C SER A 54 -14.40 -8.40 18.89
N SER A 55 -13.10 -8.63 18.61
CA SER A 55 -12.27 -9.69 19.19
C SER A 55 -10.80 -9.28 19.19
N GLY A 56 -10.00 -9.92 20.02
CA GLY A 56 -8.56 -9.72 20.10
C GLY A 56 -8.13 -8.62 21.08
N ARG A 57 -6.87 -8.18 20.93
CA ARG A 57 -6.20 -7.23 21.84
C ARG A 57 -5.23 -6.35 21.07
N ILE A 58 -5.12 -5.09 21.49
CA ILE A 58 -4.14 -4.11 20.97
C ILE A 58 -3.27 -3.64 22.14
N THR A 59 -1.95 -3.75 21.95
CA THR A 59 -0.94 -3.28 22.89
C THR A 59 0.01 -2.32 22.18
N VAL A 60 0.25 -1.16 22.77
CA VAL A 60 1.17 -0.13 22.24
C VAL A 60 2.14 0.27 23.34
N GLY A 61 3.44 0.18 23.08
CA GLY A 61 4.48 0.50 24.07
C GLY A 61 4.34 -0.34 25.35
N GLY A 62 3.95 -1.61 25.25
CA GLY A 62 3.67 -2.49 26.39
C GLY A 62 2.34 -2.23 27.12
N GLN A 63 1.56 -1.21 26.70
CA GLN A 63 0.29 -0.85 27.33
C GLN A 63 -0.90 -1.39 26.55
N VAL A 64 -1.80 -2.14 27.19
CA VAL A 64 -3.06 -2.57 26.58
C VAL A 64 -3.97 -1.36 26.38
N VAL A 65 -4.31 -1.06 25.12
CA VAL A 65 -5.18 0.06 24.73
C VAL A 65 -6.57 -0.39 24.28
N ALA A 66 -6.71 -1.65 23.89
CA ALA A 66 -7.99 -2.30 23.64
C ALA A 66 -7.88 -3.81 23.92
N ASP A 67 -8.92 -4.40 24.49
CA ASP A 67 -9.05 -5.82 24.72
C ASP A 67 -10.54 -6.18 24.75
N ALA A 68 -10.99 -6.94 23.76
CA ALA A 68 -12.39 -7.31 23.63
C ALA A 68 -12.87 -8.25 24.75
N ALA A 69 -11.99 -9.11 25.27
CA ALA A 69 -12.33 -10.06 26.32
C ALA A 69 -12.52 -9.39 27.69
N SER A 70 -11.73 -8.36 28.00
CA SER A 70 -11.81 -7.59 29.25
C SER A 70 -12.53 -6.26 29.10
N THR A 71 -13.18 -6.02 27.95
CA THR A 71 -13.94 -4.79 27.63
C THR A 71 -13.11 -3.50 27.78
N ILE A 72 -11.78 -3.59 27.67
CA ILE A 72 -10.91 -2.42 27.67
C ILE A 72 -11.01 -1.74 26.30
N HIS A 73 -11.37 -0.46 26.30
CA HIS A 73 -11.33 0.41 25.12
C HIS A 73 -10.91 1.81 25.57
N ARG A 74 -9.60 2.09 25.51
CA ARG A 74 -9.09 3.43 25.82
C ARG A 74 -9.49 4.41 24.72
N ALA A 75 -9.94 5.58 25.13
CA ALA A 75 -10.29 6.65 24.20
C ALA A 75 -9.05 7.10 23.38
N PRO A 76 -9.23 7.68 22.19
CA PRO A 76 -8.10 8.08 21.33
C PRO A 76 -7.06 8.96 22.02
N HIS A 77 -7.49 9.91 22.85
CA HIS A 77 -6.60 10.83 23.57
C HIS A 77 -5.78 10.19 24.71
N GLU A 78 -6.20 9.02 25.18
CA GLU A 78 -5.50 8.23 26.21
C GLU A 78 -4.47 7.26 25.63
N ARG A 79 -4.48 7.08 24.28
CA ARG A 79 -3.55 6.18 23.60
C ARG A 79 -2.23 6.90 23.31
N PRO A 80 -1.08 6.22 23.46
CA PRO A 80 0.21 6.79 23.09
C PRO A 80 0.43 6.73 21.58
N ILE A 81 -0.53 7.28 20.80
CA ILE A 81 -0.61 7.18 19.35
C ILE A 81 -0.71 8.59 18.75
N GLY A 82 0.09 8.84 17.72
CA GLY A 82 -0.05 9.99 16.83
C GLY A 82 -0.72 9.56 15.52
N VAL A 83 -1.63 10.38 15.00
CA VAL A 83 -2.34 10.08 13.75
C VAL A 83 -2.23 11.24 12.77
N VAL A 84 -1.87 10.93 11.52
CA VAL A 84 -1.97 11.82 10.36
C VAL A 84 -3.03 11.24 9.44
N PHE A 85 -4.14 11.94 9.26
CA PHE A 85 -5.23 11.57 8.38
C PHE A 85 -4.98 12.10 6.95
N GLN A 86 -5.63 11.50 5.98
CA GLN A 86 -5.52 11.81 4.55
C GLN A 86 -5.73 13.32 4.25
N ASP A 87 -6.73 13.94 4.87
CA ASP A 87 -7.04 15.38 4.71
C ASP A 87 -6.32 16.27 5.74
N TYR A 88 -5.28 15.73 6.41
CA TYR A 88 -4.51 16.39 7.47
C TYR A 88 -5.31 16.85 8.68
N LEU A 89 -6.59 17.16 8.54
CA LEU A 89 -7.55 17.59 9.56
C LEU A 89 -6.95 18.64 10.52
N LEU A 90 -6.33 19.68 9.97
CA LEU A 90 -5.84 20.82 10.75
C LEU A 90 -7.01 21.65 11.28
N PHE A 91 -6.88 22.15 12.51
CA PHE A 91 -7.87 23.03 13.11
C PHE A 91 -7.85 24.41 12.43
N PRO A 92 -8.89 24.79 11.66
CA PRO A 92 -8.84 25.99 10.81
C PRO A 92 -8.83 27.30 11.61
N HIS A 93 -9.32 27.28 12.83
CA HIS A 93 -9.36 28.42 13.74
C HIS A 93 -8.06 28.61 14.54
N LEU A 94 -7.15 27.64 14.56
CA LEU A 94 -5.85 27.72 15.22
C LEU A 94 -4.75 28.13 14.23
N THR A 95 -3.67 28.74 14.72
CA THR A 95 -2.45 28.94 13.95
C THR A 95 -1.73 27.61 13.72
N VAL A 96 -0.74 27.59 12.82
CA VAL A 96 0.15 26.42 12.63
C VAL A 96 0.83 26.03 13.95
N LEU A 97 1.37 26.99 14.68
CA LEU A 97 1.99 26.75 15.99
C LEU A 97 0.99 26.18 16.98
N ASP A 98 -0.22 26.75 17.05
CA ASP A 98 -1.25 26.29 18.01
C ASP A 98 -1.84 24.93 17.60
N ASN A 99 -1.86 24.57 16.30
CA ASN A 99 -2.19 23.22 15.85
C ASN A 99 -1.21 22.19 16.41
N VAL A 100 0.08 22.46 16.34
CA VAL A 100 1.12 21.55 16.84
C VAL A 100 1.11 21.52 18.38
N ALA A 101 0.92 22.65 19.03
CA ALA A 101 0.86 22.74 20.50
C ALA A 101 -0.42 22.12 21.11
N PHE A 102 -1.46 21.84 20.31
CA PHE A 102 -2.77 21.41 20.81
C PHE A 102 -2.71 20.13 21.63
N GLY A 103 -2.05 19.09 21.12
CA GLY A 103 -1.94 17.80 21.81
C GLY A 103 -1.29 17.89 23.20
N PRO A 104 -0.10 18.47 23.32
CA PRO A 104 0.54 18.74 24.62
C PRO A 104 -0.32 19.54 25.59
N LEU A 105 -1.02 20.60 25.11
CA LEU A 105 -1.92 21.42 25.93
C LEU A 105 -3.07 20.59 26.50
N VAL A 106 -3.73 19.77 25.69
CA VAL A 106 -4.86 18.92 26.14
C VAL A 106 -4.38 17.87 27.17
N ARG A 107 -3.12 17.47 27.10
CA ARG A 107 -2.48 16.56 28.07
C ARG A 107 -1.99 17.28 29.34
N GLY A 108 -2.31 18.56 29.53
CA GLY A 108 -2.01 19.33 30.74
C GLY A 108 -0.64 20.00 30.79
N MET A 109 0.08 20.06 29.65
CA MET A 109 1.32 20.81 29.57
C MET A 109 1.05 22.32 29.65
N ASP A 110 1.94 23.06 30.30
CA ASP A 110 1.86 24.54 30.30
C ASP A 110 1.87 25.12 28.89
N LYS A 111 1.12 26.19 28.69
CA LYS A 111 0.93 26.80 27.36
C LYS A 111 2.21 27.32 26.74
N GLN A 112 3.08 27.91 27.54
CA GLN A 112 4.34 28.46 27.05
C GLN A 112 5.29 27.32 26.65
N GLU A 113 5.36 26.28 27.47
CA GLU A 113 6.16 25.10 27.20
C GLU A 113 5.64 24.32 25.96
N ALA A 114 4.32 24.11 25.84
CA ALA A 114 3.71 23.47 24.67
C ALA A 114 4.03 24.22 23.37
N ARG A 115 3.96 25.55 23.38
CA ARG A 115 4.34 26.37 22.21
C ARG A 115 5.83 26.35 21.92
N ARG A 116 6.69 26.28 22.95
CA ARG A 116 8.13 26.13 22.79
C ARG A 116 8.47 24.81 22.08
N GLN A 117 7.90 23.70 22.55
CA GLN A 117 8.09 22.40 21.91
C GLN A 117 7.52 22.37 20.48
N ALA A 118 6.34 22.96 20.27
CA ALA A 118 5.77 23.09 18.94
C ALA A 118 6.67 23.87 17.98
N ALA A 119 7.29 24.97 18.44
CA ALA A 119 8.24 25.75 17.61
C ALA A 119 9.45 24.92 17.20
N LEU A 120 10.04 24.13 18.11
CA LEU A 120 11.14 23.21 17.79
C LEU A 120 10.75 22.14 16.77
N LEU A 121 9.53 21.62 16.85
CA LEU A 121 9.02 20.64 15.88
C LEU A 121 8.82 21.29 14.51
N LEU A 122 8.27 22.51 14.45
CA LEU A 122 8.11 23.25 13.20
C LEU A 122 9.46 23.57 12.55
N GLU A 123 10.50 23.83 13.34
CA GLU A 123 11.87 23.99 12.85
C GLU A 123 12.41 22.70 12.27
N ARG A 124 12.23 21.55 12.95
CA ARG A 124 12.62 20.23 12.44
C ARG A 124 11.98 19.87 11.12
N VAL A 125 10.70 20.21 10.92
CA VAL A 125 9.98 19.98 9.66
C VAL A 125 10.13 21.13 8.65
N GLY A 126 11.00 22.11 8.91
CA GLY A 126 11.40 23.17 7.98
C GLY A 126 10.30 24.18 7.65
N ILE A 127 9.40 24.50 8.59
CA ILE A 127 8.29 25.46 8.43
C ILE A 127 8.13 26.39 9.65
N ALA A 128 9.22 26.71 10.33
CA ALA A 128 9.18 27.59 11.52
C ALA A 128 8.61 28.99 11.23
N ASP A 129 8.87 29.52 10.04
CA ASP A 129 8.38 30.83 9.55
C ASP A 129 6.86 30.90 9.42
N LEU A 130 6.19 29.74 9.28
CA LEU A 130 4.75 29.63 9.12
C LEU A 130 3.98 29.57 10.46
N GLY A 131 4.66 29.59 11.60
CA GLY A 131 4.05 29.39 12.92
C GLY A 131 2.84 30.28 13.24
N LYS A 132 2.81 31.50 12.70
CA LYS A 132 1.70 32.47 12.86
C LYS A 132 0.59 32.33 11.79
N SER A 133 0.85 31.59 10.73
CA SER A 133 -0.10 31.39 9.62
C SER A 133 -1.29 30.53 10.04
N LYS A 134 -2.39 30.64 9.29
CA LYS A 134 -3.56 29.76 9.42
C LYS A 134 -3.48 28.63 8.38
N PRO A 135 -4.14 27.48 8.61
CA PRO A 135 -4.15 26.36 7.67
C PRO A 135 -4.57 26.73 6.24
N GLN A 136 -5.46 27.70 6.07
CA GLN A 136 -5.93 28.16 4.76
C GLN A 136 -4.87 28.94 3.95
N ALA A 137 -3.80 29.40 4.61
CA ALA A 137 -2.75 30.23 4.01
C ALA A 137 -1.49 29.43 3.68
N ILE A 138 -1.50 28.10 3.81
CA ILE A 138 -0.35 27.23 3.56
C ILE A 138 -0.66 26.21 2.45
N SER A 139 0.39 25.74 1.75
CA SER A 139 0.26 24.70 0.72
C SER A 139 -0.04 23.32 1.31
N GLY A 140 -0.50 22.38 0.46
CA GLY A 140 -0.77 20.99 0.88
C GLY A 140 0.44 20.32 1.51
N GLY A 141 1.65 20.45 0.94
CA GLY A 141 2.87 19.89 1.51
C GLY A 141 3.25 20.54 2.85
N GLN A 142 2.98 21.85 3.02
CA GLN A 142 3.18 22.52 4.30
C GLN A 142 2.14 22.04 5.34
N ALA A 143 0.88 21.87 4.94
CA ALA A 143 -0.16 21.33 5.82
C ALA A 143 0.15 19.92 6.29
N GLN A 144 0.71 19.07 5.43
CA GLN A 144 1.20 17.75 5.78
C GLN A 144 2.30 17.79 6.85
N ARG A 145 3.31 18.67 6.68
CA ARG A 145 4.38 18.83 7.67
C ARG A 145 3.84 19.31 9.02
N VAL A 146 2.85 20.20 9.02
CA VAL A 146 2.14 20.63 10.23
C VAL A 146 1.43 19.44 10.89
N ALA A 147 0.72 18.61 10.12
CA ALA A 147 0.01 17.44 10.63
C ALA A 147 0.98 16.41 11.22
N LEU A 148 2.12 16.18 10.57
CA LEU A 148 3.18 15.30 11.09
C LEU A 148 3.79 15.86 12.39
N ALA A 149 4.13 17.15 12.43
CA ALA A 149 4.63 17.80 13.64
C ALA A 149 3.61 17.72 14.79
N ARG A 150 2.31 17.93 14.49
CA ARG A 150 1.22 17.77 15.48
C ARG A 150 1.12 16.36 16.03
N ALA A 151 1.22 15.35 15.16
CA ALA A 151 1.19 13.94 15.57
C ALA A 151 2.39 13.58 16.46
N LEU A 152 3.59 14.09 16.15
CA LEU A 152 4.81 13.86 16.92
C LEU A 152 4.86 14.66 18.24
N ALA A 153 4.14 15.77 18.35
CA ALA A 153 4.19 16.68 19.50
C ALA A 153 3.79 16.00 20.83
N THR A 154 3.02 14.93 20.78
CA THR A 154 2.60 14.16 21.97
C THR A 154 3.58 13.06 22.37
N ASN A 155 4.74 12.97 21.69
CA ASN A 155 5.74 11.91 21.88
C ASN A 155 5.12 10.51 21.83
N PRO A 156 4.45 10.14 20.71
CA PRO A 156 3.75 8.87 20.61
C PRO A 156 4.72 7.69 20.57
N ARG A 157 4.20 6.50 20.91
CA ARG A 157 4.89 5.21 20.72
C ARG A 157 4.54 4.58 19.37
N LEU A 158 3.39 4.94 18.80
CA LEU A 158 2.93 4.49 17.50
C LEU A 158 2.50 5.71 16.68
N LEU A 159 2.99 5.78 15.46
CA LEU A 159 2.58 6.75 14.45
C LEU A 159 1.73 6.05 13.38
N LEU A 160 0.51 6.53 13.17
CA LEU A 160 -0.40 6.07 12.12
C LEU A 160 -0.49 7.13 11.03
N LEU A 161 -0.17 6.75 9.80
CA LEU A 161 -0.21 7.63 8.62
C LEU A 161 -1.23 7.07 7.62
N ASP A 162 -2.32 7.81 7.37
CA ASP A 162 -3.36 7.43 6.41
C ASP A 162 -3.18 8.22 5.12
N GLU A 163 -2.66 7.57 4.09
CA GLU A 163 -2.39 8.14 2.76
C GLU A 163 -1.71 9.52 2.81
N PRO A 164 -0.58 9.64 3.52
CA PRO A 164 -0.03 10.96 3.85
C PRO A 164 0.44 11.76 2.62
N LEU A 165 0.62 11.14 1.46
CA LEU A 165 1.13 11.80 0.25
C LEU A 165 0.08 11.95 -0.86
N ALA A 166 -1.14 11.43 -0.69
CA ALA A 166 -2.16 11.36 -1.75
C ALA A 166 -2.64 12.72 -2.29
N ALA A 167 -2.57 13.78 -1.49
CA ALA A 167 -3.09 15.11 -1.85
C ALA A 167 -2.05 16.04 -2.55
N LEU A 168 -0.88 15.48 -2.97
CA LEU A 168 0.22 16.26 -3.52
C LEU A 168 0.35 16.09 -5.04
N ASP A 169 0.75 17.18 -5.72
CA ASP A 169 1.16 17.09 -7.13
C ASP A 169 2.47 16.29 -7.29
N ALA A 170 2.72 15.73 -8.49
CA ALA A 170 3.82 14.81 -8.75
C ALA A 170 5.21 15.38 -8.40
N LYS A 171 5.45 16.69 -8.58
CA LYS A 171 6.73 17.33 -8.28
C LYS A 171 6.92 17.48 -6.78
N THR A 172 5.89 17.94 -6.08
CA THR A 172 5.87 18.09 -4.63
C THR A 172 5.94 16.74 -3.94
N HIS A 173 5.31 15.70 -4.50
CA HIS A 173 5.30 14.33 -3.99
C HIS A 173 6.72 13.77 -3.78
N LEU A 174 7.60 13.90 -4.77
CA LEU A 174 8.99 13.42 -4.66
C LEU A 174 9.76 14.08 -3.50
N LEU A 175 9.66 15.41 -3.37
CA LEU A 175 10.35 16.16 -2.33
C LEU A 175 9.82 15.80 -0.94
N VAL A 176 8.50 15.76 -0.80
CA VAL A 176 7.84 15.48 0.48
C VAL A 176 8.07 14.02 0.90
N ARG A 177 8.10 13.06 -0.04
CA ARG A 177 8.45 11.67 0.23
C ARG A 177 9.83 11.55 0.89
N ALA A 178 10.84 12.21 0.33
CA ALA A 178 12.19 12.21 0.90
C ALA A 178 12.24 12.82 2.31
N GLU A 179 11.46 13.88 2.55
CA GLU A 179 11.36 14.51 3.88
C GLU A 179 10.65 13.61 4.89
N VAL A 180 9.51 13.02 4.51
CA VAL A 180 8.78 12.07 5.37
C VAL A 180 9.70 10.91 5.75
N ARG A 181 10.42 10.32 4.78
CA ARG A 181 11.39 9.25 5.05
C ARG A 181 12.41 9.64 6.11
N ARG A 182 12.99 10.85 6.00
CA ARG A 182 13.95 11.36 6.98
C ARG A 182 13.34 11.49 8.37
N HIS A 183 12.12 12.04 8.48
CA HIS A 183 11.44 12.19 9.76
C HIS A 183 11.05 10.85 10.39
N LEU A 184 10.69 9.86 9.57
CA LEU A 184 10.40 8.51 10.05
C LEU A 184 11.67 7.80 10.52
N ALA A 185 12.82 8.00 9.87
CA ALA A 185 14.10 7.44 10.30
C ALA A 185 14.56 7.97 11.67
N ASP A 186 14.19 9.21 12.01
CA ASP A 186 14.49 9.83 13.32
C ASP A 186 13.46 9.44 14.41
N PHE A 187 12.37 8.79 14.05
CA PHE A 187 11.31 8.40 14.98
C PHE A 187 11.60 7.03 15.60
N SER A 188 11.72 6.98 16.92
CA SER A 188 12.07 5.75 17.66
C SER A 188 10.89 4.82 17.95
N GLY A 189 9.65 5.27 17.76
CA GLY A 189 8.44 4.45 17.93
C GLY A 189 8.13 3.62 16.67
N ALA A 190 7.08 2.82 16.73
CA ALA A 190 6.56 2.09 15.57
C ALA A 190 5.80 3.00 14.61
N THR A 191 5.87 2.74 13.31
CA THR A 191 5.06 3.45 12.30
C THR A 191 4.26 2.48 11.47
N LEU A 192 2.95 2.72 11.35
CA LEU A 192 2.08 2.07 10.37
C LEU A 192 1.64 3.09 9.32
N LEU A 193 2.06 2.87 8.09
CA LEU A 193 1.72 3.67 6.91
C LEU A 193 0.64 2.95 6.11
N VAL A 194 -0.50 3.57 5.90
CA VAL A 194 -1.52 3.10 4.94
C VAL A 194 -1.31 3.88 3.64
N THR A 195 -1.13 3.18 2.54
CA THR A 195 -1.03 3.78 1.21
C THR A 195 -1.54 2.82 0.13
N HIS A 196 -1.95 3.35 -1.00
CA HIS A 196 -2.24 2.58 -2.22
C HIS A 196 -1.13 2.74 -3.28
N ASP A 197 -0.15 3.65 -3.05
CA ASP A 197 0.98 3.86 -3.95
C ASP A 197 2.12 2.87 -3.60
N PRO A 198 2.48 1.94 -4.54
CA PRO A 198 3.55 0.96 -4.31
C PRO A 198 4.93 1.60 -4.18
N ILE A 199 5.13 2.78 -4.78
CA ILE A 199 6.41 3.48 -4.72
C ILE A 199 6.57 4.11 -3.34
N ASP A 200 5.51 4.73 -2.79
CA ASP A 200 5.52 5.25 -1.44
C ASP A 200 5.80 4.14 -0.42
N ALA A 201 5.09 3.02 -0.53
CA ALA A 201 5.30 1.86 0.32
C ALA A 201 6.74 1.34 0.24
N SER A 202 7.30 1.21 -0.98
CA SER A 202 8.65 0.67 -1.19
C SER A 202 9.76 1.60 -0.71
N VAL A 203 9.55 2.92 -0.78
CA VAL A 203 10.57 3.91 -0.38
C VAL A 203 10.53 4.21 1.11
N LEU A 204 9.33 4.20 1.71
CA LEU A 204 9.12 4.64 3.10
C LEU A 204 9.18 3.49 4.10
N ALA A 205 8.80 2.26 3.71
CA ALA A 205 8.64 1.16 4.64
C ALA A 205 9.79 0.14 4.60
N ASP A 206 10.09 -0.41 5.77
CA ASP A 206 11.02 -1.52 5.94
C ASP A 206 10.36 -2.85 5.59
N ARG A 207 9.05 -2.95 5.85
CA ARG A 207 8.23 -4.14 5.60
C ARG A 207 6.86 -3.76 5.08
N LEU A 208 6.35 -4.58 4.15
CA LEU A 208 5.00 -4.48 3.59
C LEU A 208 4.12 -5.57 4.20
N ILE A 209 2.87 -5.21 4.48
CA ILE A 209 1.79 -6.13 4.79
C ILE A 209 0.68 -5.86 3.78
N VAL A 210 0.30 -6.87 3.03
CA VAL A 210 -0.80 -6.77 2.05
C VAL A 210 -2.01 -7.48 2.59
N ILE A 211 -3.14 -6.77 2.57
CA ILE A 211 -4.43 -7.32 3.00
C ILE A 211 -5.43 -7.34 1.85
N GLU A 212 -6.15 -8.45 1.76
CA GLU A 212 -7.31 -8.61 0.87
C GLU A 212 -8.44 -9.26 1.67
N ASP A 213 -9.67 -8.86 1.43
CA ASP A 213 -10.87 -9.38 2.11
C ASP A 213 -10.74 -9.46 3.64
N GLY A 214 -10.09 -8.46 4.23
CA GLY A 214 -9.92 -8.36 5.68
C GLY A 214 -8.85 -9.27 6.30
N ARG A 215 -7.98 -9.89 5.50
CA ARG A 215 -6.92 -10.80 5.96
C ARG A 215 -5.57 -10.47 5.36
N VAL A 216 -4.49 -10.83 6.05
CA VAL A 216 -3.14 -10.74 5.50
C VAL A 216 -2.96 -11.83 4.46
N VAL A 217 -2.64 -11.45 3.22
CA VAL A 217 -2.36 -12.38 2.11
C VAL A 217 -0.87 -12.51 1.83
N GLN A 218 -0.09 -11.44 2.09
CA GLN A 218 1.35 -11.46 1.91
C GLN A 218 2.03 -10.45 2.84
N GLN A 219 3.24 -10.78 3.30
CA GLN A 219 4.11 -9.85 4.02
C GLN A 219 5.58 -10.13 3.71
N GLY A 220 6.42 -9.10 3.82
CA GLY A 220 7.86 -9.20 3.59
C GLY A 220 8.48 -7.84 3.33
N THR A 221 9.79 -7.81 3.05
CA THR A 221 10.43 -6.58 2.58
C THR A 221 9.86 -6.17 1.21
N PRO A 222 9.92 -4.89 0.83
CA PRO A 222 9.46 -4.44 -0.48
C PRO A 222 10.02 -5.28 -1.64
N LEU A 223 11.30 -5.64 -1.57
CA LEU A 223 11.96 -6.46 -2.57
C LEU A 223 11.40 -7.90 -2.62
N GLN A 224 11.12 -8.51 -1.45
CA GLN A 224 10.54 -9.86 -1.40
C GLN A 224 9.13 -9.90 -1.98
N VAL A 225 8.29 -8.90 -1.62
CA VAL A 225 6.92 -8.80 -2.12
C VAL A 225 6.92 -8.55 -3.64
N ALA A 226 7.81 -7.66 -4.12
CA ALA A 226 7.89 -7.33 -5.54
C ALA A 226 8.41 -8.49 -6.41
N ARG A 227 9.34 -9.31 -5.89
CA ARG A 227 9.89 -10.44 -6.65
C ARG A 227 8.97 -11.65 -6.74
N ARG A 228 8.15 -11.88 -5.72
CA ARG A 228 7.30 -13.08 -5.62
C ARG A 228 5.90 -12.71 -5.18
N PRO A 229 5.12 -12.02 -6.02
CA PRO A 229 3.73 -11.72 -5.70
C PRO A 229 2.93 -13.03 -5.54
N ARG A 230 2.01 -13.05 -4.57
CA ARG A 230 1.18 -14.21 -4.26
C ARG A 230 -0.30 -14.03 -4.62
N THR A 231 -0.67 -12.82 -5.02
CA THR A 231 -2.04 -12.51 -5.46
C THR A 231 -1.99 -11.66 -6.72
N ASP A 232 -3.08 -11.66 -7.48
CA ASP A 232 -3.23 -10.82 -8.67
C ASP A 232 -3.10 -9.33 -8.32
N TYR A 233 -3.63 -8.90 -7.18
CA TYR A 233 -3.48 -7.54 -6.70
C TYR A 233 -2.00 -7.16 -6.51
N VAL A 234 -1.22 -7.99 -5.81
CA VAL A 234 0.21 -7.71 -5.60
C VAL A 234 0.97 -7.72 -6.92
N ALA A 235 0.67 -8.67 -7.80
CA ALA A 235 1.30 -8.75 -9.12
C ALA A 235 1.05 -7.49 -9.95
N ARG A 236 -0.19 -7.04 -10.03
CA ARG A 236 -0.57 -5.78 -10.70
C ARG A 236 0.10 -4.57 -10.07
N LEU A 237 0.20 -4.53 -8.73
CA LEU A 237 0.86 -3.46 -7.99
C LEU A 237 2.34 -3.31 -8.39
N VAL A 238 3.02 -4.42 -8.65
CA VAL A 238 4.44 -4.44 -9.05
C VAL A 238 4.62 -4.53 -10.57
N GLY A 239 3.54 -4.46 -11.35
CA GLY A 239 3.58 -4.45 -12.81
C GLY A 239 3.88 -5.80 -13.43
N LEU A 240 3.35 -6.89 -12.88
CA LEU A 240 3.46 -8.25 -13.40
C LEU A 240 2.09 -8.84 -13.73
N ASN A 241 2.08 -9.77 -14.66
CA ASN A 241 1.02 -10.76 -14.82
C ASN A 241 1.28 -11.92 -13.88
N LEU A 242 0.25 -12.50 -13.27
CA LEU A 242 0.34 -13.65 -12.39
C LEU A 242 -0.74 -14.66 -12.75
N LEU A 243 -0.34 -15.90 -12.96
CA LEU A 243 -1.22 -17.05 -13.09
C LEU A 243 -0.87 -18.07 -11.99
N THR A 244 -1.82 -18.88 -11.60
CA THR A 244 -1.62 -19.95 -10.62
C THR A 244 -2.00 -21.28 -11.25
N GLY A 245 -1.28 -22.34 -10.90
CA GLY A 245 -1.60 -23.66 -11.43
C GLY A 245 -0.77 -24.76 -10.81
N SER A 246 -0.99 -25.99 -11.28
CA SER A 246 -0.26 -27.17 -10.83
C SER A 246 0.78 -27.59 -11.86
N GLY A 247 2.05 -27.56 -11.47
CA GLY A 247 3.21 -27.85 -12.29
C GLY A 247 3.49 -29.35 -12.43
N GLY A 248 3.81 -29.78 -13.66
CA GLY A 248 4.24 -31.15 -13.98
C GLY A 248 5.22 -31.14 -15.15
N GLY A 249 6.54 -31.28 -14.87
CA GLY A 249 7.57 -31.15 -15.88
C GLY A 249 7.66 -29.74 -16.46
N HIS A 250 7.69 -29.59 -17.77
CA HIS A 250 7.77 -28.28 -18.45
C HIS A 250 6.41 -27.61 -18.68
N ARG A 251 5.39 -27.98 -17.88
CA ARG A 251 4.03 -27.53 -18.08
C ARG A 251 3.34 -27.21 -16.75
N VAL A 252 2.56 -26.15 -16.72
CA VAL A 252 1.66 -25.80 -15.62
C VAL A 252 0.22 -25.85 -16.13
N LEU A 253 -0.61 -26.64 -15.46
CA LEU A 253 -2.04 -26.71 -15.73
C LEU A 253 -2.77 -25.64 -14.92
N LEU A 254 -3.54 -24.79 -15.59
CA LEU A 254 -4.31 -23.73 -14.98
C LEU A 254 -5.69 -24.25 -14.53
N PRO A 255 -6.32 -23.64 -13.49
CA PRO A 255 -7.66 -24.03 -13.04
C PRO A 255 -8.75 -23.91 -14.12
N SER A 256 -8.55 -23.04 -15.12
CA SER A 256 -9.43 -22.88 -16.30
C SER A 256 -9.37 -24.06 -17.28
N GLY A 257 -8.42 -25.00 -17.12
CA GLY A 257 -8.13 -26.08 -18.05
C GLY A 257 -7.09 -25.75 -19.10
N GLY A 258 -6.66 -24.49 -19.20
CA GLY A 258 -5.54 -24.07 -20.02
C GLY A 258 -4.17 -24.54 -19.47
N ALA A 259 -3.12 -24.27 -20.22
CA ALA A 259 -1.77 -24.64 -19.80
C ALA A 259 -0.74 -23.59 -20.18
N VAL A 260 0.34 -23.55 -19.38
CA VAL A 260 1.51 -22.71 -19.63
C VAL A 260 2.73 -23.61 -19.83
N GLU A 261 3.41 -23.45 -20.97
CA GLU A 261 4.66 -24.15 -21.29
C GLU A 261 5.85 -23.35 -20.73
N LEU A 262 6.78 -24.05 -20.10
CA LEU A 262 7.92 -23.47 -19.36
C LEU A 262 9.26 -23.89 -19.99
N ALA A 263 10.29 -23.05 -19.79
CA ALA A 263 11.66 -23.38 -20.17
C ALA A 263 12.30 -24.39 -19.22
N GLU A 264 11.97 -24.33 -17.92
CA GLU A 264 12.50 -25.22 -16.88
C GLU A 264 11.40 -26.09 -16.29
N PRO A 265 11.72 -27.33 -15.83
CA PRO A 265 10.73 -28.20 -15.24
C PRO A 265 10.35 -27.75 -13.82
N VAL A 266 9.07 -27.88 -13.49
CA VAL A 266 8.51 -27.55 -12.17
C VAL A 266 7.59 -28.68 -11.68
N SER A 267 7.27 -28.69 -10.38
CA SER A 267 6.34 -29.63 -9.76
C SER A 267 5.56 -28.98 -8.62
N GLY A 268 4.32 -29.46 -8.39
CA GLY A 268 3.45 -28.96 -7.33
C GLY A 268 2.75 -27.66 -7.70
N ASP A 269 2.12 -27.02 -6.73
CA ASP A 269 1.39 -25.77 -6.95
C ASP A 269 2.38 -24.61 -7.07
N VAL A 270 2.21 -23.81 -8.13
CA VAL A 270 3.14 -22.76 -8.51
C VAL A 270 2.42 -21.48 -8.94
N TYR A 271 3.13 -20.38 -8.74
CA TYR A 271 2.86 -19.11 -9.39
C TYR A 271 3.69 -18.97 -10.68
N VAL A 272 3.08 -18.47 -11.72
CA VAL A 272 3.64 -18.19 -13.04
C VAL A 272 3.59 -16.69 -13.27
N ALA A 273 4.72 -16.02 -13.24
CA ALA A 273 4.81 -14.56 -13.37
C ALA A 273 5.54 -14.16 -14.67
N PHE A 274 5.05 -13.13 -15.33
CA PHE A 274 5.70 -12.54 -16.52
C PHE A 274 5.37 -11.06 -16.66
N ARG A 275 6.28 -10.32 -17.27
CA ARG A 275 6.13 -8.87 -17.45
C ARG A 275 5.16 -8.56 -18.60
N PRO A 276 4.35 -7.49 -18.50
CA PRO A 276 3.52 -7.01 -19.62
C PRO A 276 4.33 -6.73 -20.89
N ALA A 277 5.57 -6.24 -20.77
CA ALA A 277 6.46 -5.99 -21.90
C ALA A 277 6.94 -7.27 -22.61
N ALA A 278 6.82 -8.45 -21.97
CA ALA A 278 7.11 -9.74 -22.60
C ALA A 278 5.95 -10.28 -23.43
N VAL A 279 4.76 -9.66 -23.32
CA VAL A 279 3.55 -10.05 -24.07
C VAL A 279 3.55 -9.38 -25.42
N SER A 280 3.62 -10.18 -26.47
CA SER A 280 3.45 -9.71 -27.86
C SER A 280 2.00 -9.87 -28.29
N LEU A 281 1.45 -8.88 -29.02
CA LEU A 281 0.08 -8.92 -29.51
C LEU A 281 0.05 -9.13 -31.03
N PHE A 282 -0.91 -9.93 -31.49
CA PHE A 282 -1.12 -10.28 -32.90
C PHE A 282 -2.62 -10.25 -33.21
N VAL A 283 -2.97 -9.80 -34.44
CA VAL A 283 -4.36 -9.84 -34.94
C VAL A 283 -4.74 -11.27 -35.37
N HIS A 284 -3.76 -12.07 -35.82
CA HIS A 284 -3.95 -13.47 -36.20
C HIS A 284 -3.08 -14.35 -35.30
N ARG A 285 -3.48 -15.61 -35.11
CA ARG A 285 -2.69 -16.56 -34.32
C ARG A 285 -1.26 -16.63 -34.90
N PRO A 286 -0.24 -16.30 -34.07
CA PRO A 286 1.13 -16.35 -34.56
C PRO A 286 1.62 -17.79 -34.71
N ASP A 287 2.42 -18.02 -35.76
CA ASP A 287 3.22 -19.23 -35.92
C ASP A 287 4.65 -19.00 -35.42
N GLY A 288 5.36 -20.04 -34.99
CA GLY A 288 6.77 -19.95 -34.65
C GLY A 288 7.14 -20.29 -33.20
N SER A 289 8.04 -19.48 -32.59
CA SER A 289 8.72 -19.84 -31.32
C SER A 289 7.93 -19.61 -30.04
N PRO A 290 6.97 -18.68 -29.91
CA PRO A 290 6.17 -18.56 -28.69
C PRO A 290 5.41 -19.85 -28.43
N ARG A 291 5.55 -20.40 -27.20
CA ARG A 291 4.86 -21.62 -26.79
C ARG A 291 3.52 -21.32 -26.12
N ASN A 292 3.43 -20.16 -25.49
CA ASN A 292 2.24 -19.70 -24.80
C ASN A 292 1.53 -18.68 -25.70
N VAL A 293 0.38 -19.06 -26.22
CA VAL A 293 -0.43 -18.25 -27.15
C VAL A 293 -1.88 -18.36 -26.75
N TRP A 294 -2.49 -17.26 -26.37
CA TRP A 294 -3.87 -17.20 -25.88
C TRP A 294 -4.68 -16.23 -26.73
N ALA A 295 -5.88 -16.65 -27.11
CA ALA A 295 -6.89 -15.76 -27.69
C ALA A 295 -7.58 -14.97 -26.58
N GLY A 296 -7.87 -13.71 -26.83
CA GLY A 296 -8.61 -12.87 -25.88
C GLY A 296 -9.15 -11.62 -26.57
N ARG A 297 -9.91 -10.85 -25.80
CA ARG A 297 -10.50 -9.60 -26.28
C ARG A 297 -9.94 -8.44 -25.45
N ILE A 298 -9.58 -7.34 -26.11
CA ILE A 298 -9.09 -6.13 -25.45
C ILE A 298 -10.22 -5.52 -24.60
N ALA A 299 -10.00 -5.44 -23.30
CA ALA A 299 -10.92 -4.80 -22.35
C ALA A 299 -10.64 -3.29 -22.25
N ALA A 300 -9.37 -2.89 -22.19
CA ALA A 300 -8.96 -1.50 -22.06
C ALA A 300 -7.60 -1.23 -22.71
N LEU A 301 -7.39 0.03 -23.10
CA LEU A 301 -6.08 0.57 -23.51
C LEU A 301 -5.83 1.87 -22.77
N GLU A 302 -4.71 1.96 -22.09
CA GLU A 302 -4.35 3.12 -21.27
C GLU A 302 -2.94 3.59 -21.57
N PRO A 303 -2.68 4.90 -21.73
CA PRO A 303 -1.32 5.41 -21.81
C PRO A 303 -0.52 5.03 -20.55
N HIS A 304 0.69 4.51 -20.72
CA HIS A 304 1.57 4.11 -19.65
C HIS A 304 3.03 4.46 -19.94
N GLY A 305 3.55 5.52 -19.30
CA GLY A 305 4.86 6.05 -19.64
C GLY A 305 4.95 6.49 -21.09
N GLU A 306 5.91 5.94 -21.84
CA GLU A 306 6.08 6.13 -23.30
C GLU A 306 5.29 5.10 -24.12
N GLY A 307 4.66 4.11 -23.48
CA GLY A 307 3.91 3.03 -24.10
C GLY A 307 2.41 3.12 -23.89
N VAL A 308 1.73 2.05 -24.29
CA VAL A 308 0.31 1.81 -24.05
C VAL A 308 0.17 0.47 -23.36
N ARG A 309 -0.48 0.47 -22.21
CA ARG A 309 -0.89 -0.75 -21.51
C ARG A 309 -2.20 -1.22 -22.07
N VAL A 310 -2.24 -2.47 -22.49
CA VAL A 310 -3.42 -3.13 -23.06
C VAL A 310 -3.85 -4.21 -22.08
N GLU A 311 -5.07 -4.13 -21.58
CA GLU A 311 -5.69 -5.19 -20.79
C GLU A 311 -6.48 -6.11 -21.71
N ILE A 312 -6.12 -7.40 -21.72
CA ILE A 312 -6.80 -8.45 -22.44
C ILE A 312 -7.64 -9.21 -21.44
N GLY A 313 -8.96 -9.00 -21.49
CA GLY A 313 -9.94 -9.75 -20.74
C GLY A 313 -10.42 -10.97 -21.52
N GLU A 314 -11.33 -11.73 -20.90
CA GLU A 314 -11.98 -12.89 -21.55
C GLU A 314 -10.99 -13.84 -22.21
N VAL A 315 -9.89 -14.18 -21.51
CA VAL A 315 -8.93 -15.19 -21.96
C VAL A 315 -9.40 -16.55 -21.44
N PRO A 316 -10.06 -17.38 -22.30
CA PRO A 316 -10.73 -18.62 -21.85
C PRO A 316 -9.79 -19.60 -21.15
N ASP A 317 -8.53 -19.65 -21.63
CA ASP A 317 -7.51 -20.57 -21.12
C ASP A 317 -6.79 -20.04 -19.87
N CYS A 318 -7.08 -18.82 -19.43
CA CYS A 318 -6.48 -18.19 -18.27
C CYS A 318 -7.59 -17.79 -17.28
N SER A 319 -7.36 -17.94 -15.98
CA SER A 319 -8.31 -17.51 -14.94
C SER A 319 -8.30 -16.01 -14.67
N SER A 320 -7.40 -15.26 -15.30
CA SER A 320 -7.16 -13.82 -15.08
C SER A 320 -7.01 -13.09 -16.42
N SER A 321 -7.22 -11.77 -16.43
CA SER A 321 -6.85 -10.93 -17.57
C SER A 321 -5.32 -10.87 -17.71
N ILE A 322 -4.85 -10.67 -18.96
CA ILE A 322 -3.43 -10.51 -19.28
C ILE A 322 -3.16 -9.05 -19.64
N LEU A 323 -2.13 -8.47 -19.04
CA LEU A 323 -1.62 -7.16 -19.39
C LEU A 323 -0.51 -7.29 -20.44
N ALA A 324 -0.56 -6.47 -21.47
CA ALA A 324 0.52 -6.26 -22.42
C ALA A 324 0.98 -4.81 -22.39
N GLU A 325 2.24 -4.55 -22.70
CA GLU A 325 2.77 -3.19 -22.86
C GLU A 325 3.40 -3.08 -24.23
N ILE A 326 2.83 -2.19 -25.09
CA ILE A 326 3.22 -2.03 -26.47
C ILE A 326 3.43 -0.56 -26.81
N THR A 327 4.04 -0.28 -27.97
CA THR A 327 4.25 1.10 -28.43
C THR A 327 2.96 1.72 -28.99
N PRO A 328 2.80 3.05 -28.96
CA PRO A 328 1.67 3.72 -29.61
C PRO A 328 1.60 3.44 -31.11
N SER A 329 2.75 3.28 -31.79
CA SER A 329 2.80 2.87 -33.19
C SER A 329 2.19 1.48 -33.40
N ALA A 330 2.49 0.51 -32.54
CA ALA A 330 1.91 -0.84 -32.62
C ALA A 330 0.38 -0.82 -32.47
N VAL A 331 -0.16 0.03 -31.57
CA VAL A 331 -1.62 0.23 -31.45
C VAL A 331 -2.23 0.71 -32.78
N ALA A 332 -1.58 1.68 -33.44
CA ALA A 332 -2.06 2.23 -34.68
C ALA A 332 -1.92 1.23 -35.86
N ASP A 333 -0.75 0.56 -35.96
CA ASP A 333 -0.45 -0.38 -37.06
C ASP A 333 -1.38 -1.61 -37.00
N LEU A 334 -1.75 -2.06 -35.82
CA LEU A 334 -2.65 -3.20 -35.61
C LEU A 334 -4.14 -2.79 -35.46
N ASP A 335 -4.47 -1.49 -35.58
CA ASP A 335 -5.82 -0.92 -35.37
C ASP A 335 -6.50 -1.44 -34.12
N LEU A 336 -5.77 -1.47 -32.97
CA LEU A 336 -6.26 -2.02 -31.72
C LEU A 336 -7.22 -1.05 -31.03
N ARG A 337 -8.38 -1.58 -30.61
CA ARG A 337 -9.43 -0.85 -29.88
C ARG A 337 -10.02 -1.74 -28.79
N ALA A 338 -10.68 -1.13 -27.81
CA ALA A 338 -11.50 -1.91 -26.87
C ALA A 338 -12.51 -2.78 -27.64
N GLY A 339 -12.60 -4.06 -27.31
CA GLY A 339 -13.40 -5.05 -27.99
C GLY A 339 -12.73 -5.78 -29.15
N SER A 340 -11.52 -5.36 -29.62
CA SER A 340 -10.77 -6.08 -30.64
C SER A 340 -10.35 -7.48 -30.16
N GLU A 341 -10.49 -8.49 -31.02
CA GLU A 341 -9.94 -9.82 -30.77
C GLU A 341 -8.45 -9.83 -31.10
N VAL A 342 -7.66 -10.39 -30.19
CA VAL A 342 -6.21 -10.46 -30.30
C VAL A 342 -5.67 -11.80 -29.81
N TRP A 343 -4.45 -12.11 -30.24
CA TRP A 343 -3.66 -13.21 -29.70
C TRP A 343 -2.52 -12.63 -28.89
N ALA A 344 -2.46 -12.99 -27.61
CA ALA A 344 -1.35 -12.70 -26.72
C ALA A 344 -0.36 -13.84 -26.75
N ALA A 345 0.93 -13.54 -26.97
CA ALA A 345 1.97 -14.54 -27.03
C ALA A 345 3.13 -14.20 -26.08
N VAL A 346 3.60 -15.21 -25.33
CA VAL A 346 4.74 -15.10 -24.40
C VAL A 346 5.70 -16.27 -24.63
N LYS A 347 6.99 -15.98 -24.66
CA LYS A 347 8.02 -17.02 -24.73
C LYS A 347 8.16 -17.70 -23.38
N ALA A 348 8.38 -19.02 -23.40
CA ALA A 348 8.63 -19.79 -22.17
C ALA A 348 9.85 -19.29 -21.35
N SER A 349 10.84 -18.68 -22.04
CA SER A 349 12.04 -18.08 -21.42
C SER A 349 11.75 -16.79 -20.63
N ASP A 350 10.63 -16.13 -20.90
CA ASP A 350 10.27 -14.83 -20.31
C ASP A 350 9.32 -15.00 -19.09
N ILE A 351 9.10 -16.25 -18.72
CA ILE A 351 8.24 -16.67 -17.61
C ILE A 351 9.10 -17.05 -16.41
N GLU A 352 8.82 -16.45 -15.25
CA GLU A 352 9.39 -16.84 -13.97
C GLU A 352 8.38 -17.69 -13.20
N VAL A 353 8.86 -18.77 -12.55
CA VAL A 353 8.01 -19.67 -11.78
C VAL A 353 8.57 -19.84 -10.37
N TYR A 354 7.69 -19.83 -9.37
CA TYR A 354 8.05 -20.07 -7.96
C TYR A 354 6.92 -20.82 -7.25
N ALA A 355 7.24 -21.51 -6.15
CA ALA A 355 6.28 -22.28 -5.36
C ALA A 355 5.18 -21.38 -4.75
N ALA A 356 3.95 -21.90 -4.74
CA ALA A 356 2.78 -21.25 -4.18
C ALA A 356 2.75 -21.27 -2.63
#